data_0c7785f42275c0a4de81fc3e0e06161c
#
_entry.id   0c7785f42275c0a4de81fc3e0e06161c
#
_cell.length_a   1.000
_cell.length_b   1.000
_cell.length_c   1.000
_cell.angle_alpha   90.00
_cell.angle_beta   90.00
_cell.angle_gamma   90.00
#
_symmetry.space_group_name_H-M   'P 1'
#
loop_
_entity.id
_entity.type
_entity.pdbx_description
1 polymer ?
#
loop_
_entity_poly.entity_id
_entity_poly.type
_entity_poly.pdbx_seq_one_letter_code
_entity_poly.pdbx_strand_id
1 'polypeptide(L)'
;MPVDEATADYLSLGVCPHDATKAEVLISSSAVAFAEARMELIESYGLNVIAQEPESLAMARALTPVGAQDARMIIDLGERSTDLVMMYRGVPRLVRSIPGGFSLLVTTVSSSLSVKEDQARQFILKFGLAQDKVEGQVFKALDSTLESFASELAKSMRFFKSEYMNIPVGGIVLSGFAGMIPFIAEYIEAKTGVSTTQGNPWQLVRVSPEQQQVLQPVASEFAVAIGLAERGNDR
;
A
#
# COMPACT_ATOMS: atom_id res chain seq x y z
N MET A 1 11.53 -20.09 7.00
CA MET A 1 12.38 -19.66 8.14
C MET A 1 12.08 -20.60 9.29
N PRO A 2 13.09 -21.22 9.92
CA PRO A 2 12.92 -22.05 11.11
C PRO A 2 12.27 -21.25 12.25
N VAL A 3 11.47 -21.90 13.09
CA VAL A 3 10.70 -21.23 14.15
C VAL A 3 11.63 -20.62 15.22
N ASP A 4 12.75 -21.24 15.48
CA ASP A 4 13.79 -20.82 16.41
C ASP A 4 14.59 -19.60 15.94
N GLU A 5 14.54 -19.27 14.64
CA GLU A 5 15.16 -18.09 14.05
C GLU A 5 14.15 -16.95 13.80
N ALA A 6 12.89 -17.15 14.20
CA ALA A 6 11.81 -16.22 13.96
C ALA A 6 11.33 -15.56 15.25
N THR A 7 11.15 -14.24 15.22
CA THR A 7 10.27 -13.56 16.16
C THR A 7 8.89 -13.40 15.53
N ALA A 8 7.84 -13.56 16.32
CA ALA A 8 6.48 -13.42 15.86
C ALA A 8 5.60 -12.72 16.90
N ASP A 9 4.65 -11.93 16.41
CA ASP A 9 3.62 -11.29 17.21
C ASP A 9 2.28 -11.41 16.48
N TYR A 10 1.18 -11.17 17.17
CA TYR A 10 -0.14 -11.26 16.57
C TYR A 10 -1.06 -10.12 17.01
N LEU A 11 -1.93 -9.73 16.08
CA LEU A 11 -3.04 -8.81 16.32
C LEU A 11 -4.34 -9.60 16.33
N SER A 12 -5.11 -9.51 17.43
CA SER A 12 -6.46 -10.10 17.47
C SER A 12 -7.41 -9.27 16.62
N LEU A 13 -8.08 -9.92 15.67
CA LEU A 13 -9.05 -9.31 14.78
C LEU A 13 -10.51 -9.53 15.22
N GLY A 14 -10.68 -10.20 16.37
CA GLY A 14 -11.98 -10.52 16.94
C GLY A 14 -12.45 -11.94 16.61
N VAL A 15 -13.76 -12.14 16.60
CA VAL A 15 -14.37 -13.45 16.31
C VAL A 15 -14.26 -13.78 14.82
N CYS A 16 -13.89 -15.03 14.52
CA CYS A 16 -13.80 -15.53 13.15
C CYS A 16 -15.17 -15.45 12.44
N PRO A 17 -15.25 -14.89 11.22
CA PRO A 17 -16.52 -14.74 10.49
C PRO A 17 -17.26 -16.07 10.20
N HIS A 18 -16.51 -17.17 10.08
CA HIS A 18 -17.03 -18.49 9.72
C HIS A 18 -17.22 -19.42 10.92
N ASP A 19 -16.67 -19.07 12.10
CA ASP A 19 -16.73 -19.92 13.30
C ASP A 19 -16.70 -19.06 14.57
N ALA A 20 -17.85 -18.86 15.15
CA ALA A 20 -18.01 -18.05 16.38
C ALA A 20 -17.26 -18.59 17.60
N THR A 21 -16.74 -19.83 17.55
CA THR A 21 -15.94 -20.45 18.62
C THR A 21 -14.45 -20.13 18.51
N LYS A 22 -14.02 -19.48 17.39
CA LYS A 22 -12.62 -19.18 17.09
C LYS A 22 -12.39 -17.67 17.03
N ALA A 23 -11.18 -17.27 17.41
CA ALA A 23 -10.68 -15.92 17.18
C ALA A 23 -9.94 -15.87 15.83
N GLU A 24 -10.10 -14.77 15.12
CA GLU A 24 -9.28 -14.43 13.96
C GLU A 24 -8.06 -13.64 14.43
N VAL A 25 -6.90 -13.97 13.91
CA VAL A 25 -5.64 -13.30 14.27
C VAL A 25 -4.83 -12.99 13.01
N LEU A 26 -4.21 -11.82 12.98
CA LEU A 26 -3.17 -11.47 12.01
C LEU A 26 -1.81 -11.74 12.66
N ILE A 27 -1.03 -12.62 12.07
CA ILE A 27 0.31 -12.95 12.56
C ILE A 27 1.34 -12.19 11.73
N SER A 28 2.27 -11.54 12.40
CA SER A 28 3.47 -10.95 11.81
C SER A 28 4.70 -11.72 12.30
N SER A 29 5.62 -12.02 11.39
CA SER A 29 6.85 -12.75 11.73
C SER A 29 8.03 -12.18 10.95
N SER A 30 9.18 -12.08 11.63
CA SER A 30 10.45 -11.62 11.06
C SER A 30 11.60 -12.47 11.53
N ALA A 31 12.71 -12.51 10.78
CA ALA A 31 13.94 -13.11 11.28
C ALA A 31 14.47 -12.33 12.48
N VAL A 32 14.84 -13.02 13.56
CA VAL A 32 15.39 -12.41 14.78
C VAL A 32 16.59 -11.53 14.43
N ALA A 33 17.58 -12.06 13.69
CA ALA A 33 18.76 -11.32 13.30
C ALA A 33 18.46 -10.05 12.49
N PHE A 34 17.40 -10.04 11.69
CA PHE A 34 16.97 -8.87 10.94
C PHE A 34 16.36 -7.80 11.86
N ALA A 35 15.53 -8.22 12.81
CA ALA A 35 14.90 -7.32 13.77
C ALA A 35 15.94 -6.69 14.71
N GLU A 36 16.86 -7.51 15.23
CA GLU A 36 17.94 -7.07 16.14
C GLU A 36 18.89 -6.09 15.44
N ALA A 37 19.38 -6.40 14.23
CA ALA A 37 20.28 -5.53 13.50
C ALA A 37 19.67 -4.14 13.21
N ARG A 38 18.36 -4.05 12.97
CA ARG A 38 17.67 -2.76 12.79
C ARG A 38 17.53 -2.00 14.10
N MET A 39 17.21 -2.69 15.18
CA MET A 39 17.13 -2.12 16.51
C MET A 39 18.48 -1.55 16.93
N GLU A 40 19.55 -2.34 16.85
CA GLU A 40 20.91 -1.91 17.17
C GLU A 40 21.36 -0.69 16.35
N LEU A 41 21.04 -0.68 15.03
CA LEU A 41 21.36 0.46 14.17
C LEU A 41 20.69 1.74 14.67
N ILE A 42 19.41 1.72 14.96
CA ILE A 42 18.65 2.90 15.42
C ILE A 42 19.12 3.33 16.81
N GLU A 43 19.35 2.39 17.72
CA GLU A 43 19.81 2.67 19.09
C GLU A 43 21.24 3.21 19.11
N SER A 44 22.08 2.85 18.12
CA SER A 44 23.43 3.42 17.98
C SER A 44 23.43 4.94 17.76
N TYR A 45 22.32 5.51 17.29
CA TYR A 45 22.10 6.95 17.16
C TYR A 45 21.49 7.59 18.43
N GLY A 46 21.38 6.86 19.53
CA GLY A 46 20.84 7.35 20.81
C GLY A 46 19.30 7.39 20.86
N LEU A 47 18.63 6.71 19.94
CA LEU A 47 17.16 6.58 19.91
C LEU A 47 16.76 5.28 20.62
N ASN A 48 15.65 5.30 21.36
CA ASN A 48 15.08 4.11 21.98
C ASN A 48 14.01 3.51 21.07
N VAL A 49 14.21 2.27 20.61
CA VAL A 49 13.24 1.56 19.77
C VAL A 49 12.14 0.98 20.66
N ILE A 50 10.95 1.53 20.55
CA ILE A 50 9.78 1.08 21.34
C ILE A 50 8.96 0.00 20.66
N ALA A 51 9.04 -0.11 19.32
CA ALA A 51 8.33 -1.12 18.55
C ALA A 51 8.91 -1.26 17.14
N GLN A 52 8.70 -2.42 16.54
CA GLN A 52 8.91 -2.70 15.13
C GLN A 52 7.61 -3.28 14.56
N GLU A 53 7.24 -2.88 13.36
CA GLU A 53 6.04 -3.41 12.71
C GLU A 53 6.21 -3.46 11.18
N PRO A 54 5.42 -4.29 10.46
CA PRO A 54 5.38 -4.26 9.01
C PRO A 54 4.92 -2.89 8.48
N GLU A 55 5.59 -2.39 7.45
CA GLU A 55 5.26 -1.11 6.81
C GLU A 55 3.80 -1.03 6.34
N SER A 56 3.26 -2.16 5.87
CA SER A 56 1.86 -2.27 5.44
C SER A 56 0.86 -1.95 6.56
N LEU A 57 1.17 -2.29 7.81
CA LEU A 57 0.31 -1.98 8.96
C LEU A 57 0.41 -0.51 9.36
N ALA A 58 1.62 0.04 9.34
CA ALA A 58 1.83 1.46 9.60
C ALA A 58 1.11 2.32 8.55
N MET A 59 1.31 2.04 7.27
CA MET A 59 0.63 2.71 6.17
C MET A 59 -0.90 2.62 6.29
N ALA A 60 -1.42 1.41 6.58
CA ALA A 60 -2.86 1.21 6.75
C ALA A 60 -3.44 2.07 7.88
N ARG A 61 -2.68 2.28 8.96
CA ARG A 61 -3.08 3.17 10.07
C ARG A 61 -3.20 4.62 9.60
N ALA A 62 -2.22 5.14 8.87
CA ALA A 62 -2.23 6.51 8.37
C ALA A 62 -3.33 6.78 7.33
N LEU A 63 -3.65 5.78 6.51
CA LEU A 63 -4.55 5.94 5.37
C LEU A 63 -5.99 5.50 5.63
N THR A 64 -6.28 4.85 6.77
CA THR A 64 -7.64 4.47 7.12
C THR A 64 -8.29 5.59 7.93
N PRO A 65 -9.44 6.13 7.49
CA PRO A 65 -10.15 7.13 8.26
C PRO A 65 -10.54 6.61 9.65
N VAL A 66 -10.47 7.49 10.65
CA VAL A 66 -10.87 7.16 12.01
C VAL A 66 -12.33 6.70 12.04
N GLY A 67 -12.57 5.55 12.68
CA GLY A 67 -13.91 4.98 12.80
C GLY A 67 -14.48 4.38 11.51
N ALA A 68 -13.66 4.19 10.48
CA ALA A 68 -14.09 3.54 9.23
C ALA A 68 -14.64 2.14 9.51
N GLN A 69 -15.87 1.88 9.06
CA GLN A 69 -16.56 0.60 9.22
C GLN A 69 -16.68 -0.18 7.91
N ASP A 70 -16.48 0.49 6.78
CA ASP A 70 -16.52 -0.08 5.45
C ASP A 70 -15.25 -0.89 5.12
N ALA A 71 -15.33 -1.76 4.14
CA ALA A 71 -14.16 -2.44 3.61
C ALA A 71 -13.45 -1.56 2.59
N ARG A 72 -12.14 -1.39 2.75
CA ARG A 72 -11.28 -0.61 1.84
C ARG A 72 -10.02 -1.38 1.50
N MET A 73 -9.60 -1.26 0.25
CA MET A 73 -8.30 -1.76 -0.19
C MET A 73 -7.29 -0.60 -0.23
N ILE A 74 -6.15 -0.77 0.42
CA ILE A 74 -5.03 0.14 0.32
C ILE A 74 -3.99 -0.51 -0.57
N ILE A 75 -3.49 0.21 -1.55
CA ILE A 75 -2.50 -0.25 -2.52
C ILE A 75 -1.26 0.62 -2.38
N ASP A 76 -0.15 0.02 -2.02
CA ASP A 76 1.15 0.68 -1.98
C ASP A 76 2.02 0.17 -3.11
N LEU A 77 2.21 0.98 -4.14
CA LEU A 77 3.14 0.67 -5.22
C LEU A 77 4.55 1.10 -4.79
N GLY A 78 5.27 0.19 -4.19
CA GLY A 78 6.67 0.39 -3.82
C GLY A 78 7.63 0.31 -5.02
N GLU A 79 8.92 0.44 -4.78
CA GLU A 79 9.94 0.36 -5.85
C GLU A 79 10.00 -1.04 -6.46
N ARG A 80 9.94 -2.12 -5.65
CA ARG A 80 10.15 -3.51 -6.08
C ARG A 80 8.94 -4.42 -5.95
N SER A 81 8.02 -4.08 -5.10
CA SER A 81 6.80 -4.84 -4.82
C SER A 81 5.61 -3.92 -4.69
N THR A 82 4.41 -4.48 -4.80
CA THR A 82 3.17 -3.79 -4.51
C THR A 82 2.50 -4.47 -3.33
N ASP A 83 2.25 -3.73 -2.27
CA ASP A 83 1.58 -4.25 -1.09
C ASP A 83 0.09 -3.87 -1.09
N LEU A 84 -0.74 -4.87 -0.79
CA LEU A 84 -2.18 -4.73 -0.65
C LEU A 84 -2.58 -4.97 0.79
N VAL A 85 -3.35 -4.04 1.34
CA VAL A 85 -3.97 -4.22 2.65
C VAL A 85 -5.48 -4.05 2.50
N MET A 86 -6.23 -5.09 2.87
CA MET A 86 -7.68 -4.99 2.96
C MET A 86 -8.06 -4.65 4.40
N MET A 87 -8.60 -3.46 4.59
CA MET A 87 -9.11 -2.97 5.86
C MET A 87 -10.61 -3.24 5.96
N TYR A 88 -11.08 -3.68 7.11
CA TYR A 88 -12.50 -3.78 7.41
C TYR A 88 -12.75 -3.55 8.90
N ARG A 89 -13.68 -2.65 9.23
CA ARG A 89 -13.96 -2.18 10.60
C ARG A 89 -12.70 -1.68 11.33
N GLY A 90 -11.87 -0.92 10.60
CA GLY A 90 -10.66 -0.30 11.15
C GLY A 90 -9.49 -1.25 11.40
N VAL A 91 -9.60 -2.54 11.05
CA VAL A 91 -8.50 -3.51 11.22
C VAL A 91 -8.12 -4.19 9.89
N PRO A 92 -6.84 -4.54 9.71
CA PRO A 92 -6.39 -5.26 8.52
C PRO A 92 -6.90 -6.71 8.55
N ARG A 93 -7.53 -7.14 7.45
CA ARG A 93 -8.08 -8.51 7.29
C ARG A 93 -7.32 -9.34 6.28
N LEU A 94 -6.63 -8.69 5.35
CA LEU A 94 -5.79 -9.34 4.38
C LEU A 94 -4.58 -8.44 4.13
N VAL A 95 -3.40 -9.00 4.24
CA VAL A 95 -2.15 -8.35 3.82
C VAL A 95 -1.50 -9.25 2.77
N ARG A 96 -1.14 -8.67 1.64
CA ARG A 96 -0.59 -9.42 0.53
C ARG A 96 0.44 -8.58 -0.20
N SER A 97 1.61 -9.15 -0.49
CA SER A 97 2.61 -8.55 -1.35
C SER A 97 2.58 -9.21 -2.73
N ILE A 98 2.50 -8.39 -3.76
CA ILE A 98 2.52 -8.81 -5.17
C ILE A 98 3.92 -8.49 -5.71
N PRO A 99 4.61 -9.46 -6.34
CA PRO A 99 5.86 -9.19 -7.04
C PRO A 99 5.66 -8.17 -8.15
N GLY A 100 6.58 -7.23 -8.28
CA GLY A 100 6.52 -6.13 -9.23
C GLY A 100 6.05 -4.82 -8.59
N GLY A 101 6.92 -3.85 -8.65
CA GLY A 101 6.71 -2.48 -8.19
C GLY A 101 6.96 -1.49 -9.33
N PHE A 102 7.26 -0.25 -8.97
CA PHE A 102 7.49 0.81 -9.93
C PHE A 102 8.66 0.52 -10.88
N SER A 103 9.72 -0.16 -10.42
CA SER A 103 10.85 -0.57 -11.26
C SER A 103 10.42 -1.49 -12.41
N LEU A 104 9.41 -2.34 -12.22
CA LEU A 104 8.86 -3.16 -13.31
C LEU A 104 8.21 -2.29 -14.38
N LEU A 105 7.45 -1.27 -13.99
CA LEU A 105 6.85 -0.32 -14.93
C LEU A 105 7.93 0.44 -15.71
N VAL A 106 8.99 0.88 -15.01
CA VAL A 106 10.14 1.57 -15.61
C VAL A 106 10.83 0.70 -16.63
N THR A 107 11.19 -0.54 -16.29
CA THR A 107 11.85 -1.47 -17.20
C THR A 107 10.96 -1.81 -18.40
N THR A 108 9.66 -1.95 -18.19
CA THR A 108 8.69 -2.21 -19.28
C THR A 108 8.65 -1.06 -20.27
N VAL A 109 8.54 0.19 -19.80
CA VAL A 109 8.54 1.38 -20.67
C VAL A 109 9.90 1.59 -21.32
N SER A 110 11.00 1.43 -20.60
CA SER A 110 12.36 1.52 -21.11
C SER A 110 12.58 0.57 -22.30
N SER A 111 12.20 -0.69 -22.13
CA SER A 111 12.32 -1.72 -23.18
C SER A 111 11.40 -1.46 -24.36
N SER A 112 10.13 -1.10 -24.11
CA SER A 112 9.14 -0.87 -25.17
C SER A 112 9.45 0.35 -26.02
N LEU A 113 9.94 1.43 -25.43
CA LEU A 113 10.24 2.69 -26.11
C LEU A 113 11.72 2.83 -26.50
N SER A 114 12.56 1.85 -26.15
CA SER A 114 14.02 1.89 -26.39
C SER A 114 14.69 3.15 -25.82
N VAL A 115 14.28 3.55 -24.61
CA VAL A 115 14.83 4.69 -23.86
C VAL A 115 15.55 4.23 -22.60
N LYS A 116 16.40 5.09 -22.01
CA LYS A 116 17.03 4.78 -20.73
C LYS A 116 16.00 4.72 -19.59
N GLU A 117 16.27 3.95 -18.53
CA GLU A 117 15.36 3.80 -17.39
C GLU A 117 15.04 5.15 -16.71
N ASP A 118 16.00 6.05 -16.58
CA ASP A 118 15.75 7.39 -16.03
C ASP A 118 14.74 8.19 -16.86
N GLN A 119 14.78 8.05 -18.18
CA GLN A 119 13.83 8.70 -19.09
C GLN A 119 12.46 8.01 -19.00
N ALA A 120 12.44 6.67 -18.93
CA ALA A 120 11.20 5.90 -18.73
C ALA A 120 10.51 6.28 -17.41
N ARG A 121 11.27 6.39 -16.31
CA ARG A 121 10.79 6.86 -15.00
C ARG A 121 10.14 8.25 -15.11
N GLN A 122 10.83 9.20 -15.76
CA GLN A 122 10.30 10.54 -15.99
C GLN A 122 9.02 10.52 -16.84
N PHE A 123 8.96 9.68 -17.87
CA PHE A 123 7.78 9.55 -18.72
C PHE A 123 6.59 9.01 -17.96
N ILE A 124 6.77 8.00 -17.11
CA ILE A 124 5.70 7.44 -16.28
C ILE A 124 5.19 8.50 -15.30
N LEU A 125 6.07 9.18 -14.56
CA LEU A 125 5.68 10.18 -13.57
C LEU A 125 5.07 11.44 -14.19
N LYS A 126 5.47 11.81 -15.41
CA LYS A 126 4.98 13.01 -16.08
C LYS A 126 3.71 12.78 -16.88
N PHE A 127 3.62 11.68 -17.59
CA PHE A 127 2.53 11.40 -18.54
C PHE A 127 1.58 10.33 -18.03
N GLY A 128 2.07 9.40 -17.18
CA GLY A 128 1.27 8.30 -16.63
C GLY A 128 0.53 7.54 -17.71
N LEU A 129 -0.75 7.38 -17.52
CA LEU A 129 -1.63 6.65 -18.42
C LEU A 129 -2.41 7.58 -19.38
N ALA A 130 -1.94 8.82 -19.58
CA ALA A 130 -2.54 9.77 -20.53
C ALA A 130 -2.46 9.22 -21.96
N GLN A 131 -3.62 9.07 -22.61
CA GLN A 131 -3.69 8.56 -23.98
C GLN A 131 -3.46 9.64 -25.03
N ASP A 132 -3.61 10.91 -24.67
CA ASP A 132 -3.42 12.08 -25.53
C ASP A 132 -1.99 12.65 -25.48
N LYS A 133 -1.15 12.17 -24.57
CA LYS A 133 0.24 12.58 -24.43
C LYS A 133 1.18 11.55 -25.03
N VAL A 134 2.21 12.04 -25.74
CA VAL A 134 3.22 11.17 -26.37
C VAL A 134 2.54 10.03 -27.18
N GLU A 135 1.46 10.38 -27.91
CA GLU A 135 0.66 9.44 -28.71
C GLU A 135 0.16 8.19 -27.93
N GLY A 136 0.04 8.31 -26.61
CA GLY A 136 -0.34 7.21 -25.72
C GLY A 136 0.71 6.10 -25.60
N GLN A 137 1.95 6.33 -26.01
CA GLN A 137 2.99 5.29 -26.06
C GLN A 137 3.31 4.73 -24.68
N VAL A 138 3.31 5.57 -23.62
CA VAL A 138 3.54 5.10 -22.24
C VAL A 138 2.43 4.17 -21.81
N PHE A 139 1.17 4.54 -22.01
CA PHE A 139 0.01 3.69 -21.71
C PHE A 139 0.07 2.37 -22.47
N LYS A 140 0.32 2.42 -23.79
CA LYS A 140 0.42 1.21 -24.63
C LYS A 140 1.56 0.28 -24.18
N ALA A 141 2.68 0.84 -23.76
CA ALA A 141 3.80 0.06 -23.22
C ALA A 141 3.44 -0.67 -21.94
N LEU A 142 2.61 -0.07 -21.09
CA LEU A 142 2.21 -0.61 -19.78
C LEU A 142 0.97 -1.50 -19.83
N ASP A 143 0.21 -1.53 -20.90
CA ASP A 143 -1.12 -2.14 -20.99
C ASP A 143 -1.16 -3.58 -20.43
N SER A 144 -0.32 -4.47 -20.90
CA SER A 144 -0.24 -5.86 -20.42
C SER A 144 0.14 -5.96 -18.92
N THR A 145 1.05 -5.11 -18.46
CA THR A 145 1.47 -5.09 -17.04
C THR A 145 0.34 -4.61 -16.16
N LEU A 146 -0.37 -3.58 -16.59
CA LEU A 146 -1.52 -3.03 -15.86
C LEU A 146 -2.71 -3.99 -15.84
N GLU A 147 -2.96 -4.72 -16.93
CA GLU A 147 -3.99 -5.78 -16.95
C GLU A 147 -3.67 -6.90 -15.96
N SER A 148 -2.41 -7.33 -15.91
CA SER A 148 -1.96 -8.32 -14.94
C SER A 148 -2.13 -7.80 -13.50
N PHE A 149 -1.79 -6.55 -13.26
CA PHE A 149 -1.98 -5.90 -11.97
C PHE A 149 -3.45 -5.82 -11.58
N ALA A 150 -4.33 -5.35 -12.46
CA ALA A 150 -5.77 -5.30 -12.21
C ALA A 150 -6.37 -6.70 -11.92
N SER A 151 -5.86 -7.74 -12.58
CA SER A 151 -6.24 -9.13 -12.30
C SER A 151 -5.89 -9.55 -10.86
N GLU A 152 -4.71 -9.17 -10.35
CA GLU A 152 -4.30 -9.45 -8.96
C GLU A 152 -5.16 -8.69 -7.94
N LEU A 153 -5.53 -7.44 -8.23
CA LEU A 153 -6.49 -6.69 -7.40
C LEU A 153 -7.84 -7.41 -7.34
N ALA A 154 -8.37 -7.80 -8.49
CA ALA A 154 -9.63 -8.51 -8.57
C ALA A 154 -9.61 -9.86 -7.84
N LYS A 155 -8.49 -10.60 -7.87
CA LYS A 155 -8.32 -11.83 -7.10
C LYS A 155 -8.37 -11.55 -5.59
N SER A 156 -7.67 -10.52 -5.12
CA SER A 156 -7.64 -10.15 -3.71
C SER A 156 -9.03 -9.70 -3.22
N MET A 157 -9.76 -8.94 -4.02
CA MET A 157 -11.13 -8.53 -3.72
C MET A 157 -12.09 -9.72 -3.65
N ARG A 158 -11.99 -10.68 -4.60
CA ARG A 158 -12.80 -11.89 -4.58
C ARG A 158 -12.50 -12.75 -3.36
N PHE A 159 -11.24 -12.93 -3.01
CA PHE A 159 -10.83 -13.65 -1.81
C PHE A 159 -11.45 -13.00 -0.56
N PHE A 160 -11.27 -11.69 -0.38
CA PHE A 160 -11.86 -10.98 0.75
C PHE A 160 -13.37 -11.16 0.80
N LYS A 161 -14.06 -11.00 -0.34
CA LYS A 161 -15.51 -11.15 -0.42
C LYS A 161 -15.98 -12.56 -0.03
N SER A 162 -15.24 -13.61 -0.39
CA SER A 162 -15.56 -14.99 0.01
C SER A 162 -15.38 -15.22 1.50
N GLU A 163 -14.35 -14.62 2.10
CA GLU A 163 -14.07 -14.78 3.53
C GLU A 163 -15.00 -13.95 4.43
N TYR A 164 -15.48 -12.79 3.96
CA TYR A 164 -16.23 -11.83 4.78
C TYR A 164 -17.68 -11.64 4.30
N MET A 165 -18.40 -12.75 4.14
CA MET A 165 -19.86 -12.78 3.94
C MET A 165 -20.34 -11.85 2.81
N ASN A 166 -19.61 -11.79 1.71
CA ASN A 166 -19.92 -10.95 0.56
C ASN A 166 -19.90 -9.43 0.82
N ILE A 167 -19.19 -8.96 1.83
CA ILE A 167 -19.02 -7.52 2.07
C ILE A 167 -18.32 -6.89 0.86
N PRO A 168 -18.92 -5.85 0.27
CA PRO A 168 -18.30 -5.17 -0.87
C PRO A 168 -17.11 -4.32 -0.42
N VAL A 169 -16.11 -4.20 -1.27
CA VAL A 169 -15.05 -3.20 -1.13
C VAL A 169 -15.61 -1.85 -1.54
N GLY A 170 -15.72 -0.92 -0.59
CA GLY A 170 -16.34 0.39 -0.79
C GLY A 170 -15.38 1.46 -1.35
N GLY A 171 -14.07 1.19 -1.35
CA GLY A 171 -13.08 2.14 -1.88
C GLY A 171 -11.69 1.54 -1.99
N ILE A 172 -10.89 2.12 -2.88
CA ILE A 172 -9.46 1.84 -3.03
C ILE A 172 -8.68 3.12 -2.75
N VAL A 173 -7.61 3.00 -1.97
CA VAL A 173 -6.72 4.10 -1.59
C VAL A 173 -5.33 3.80 -2.11
N LEU A 174 -4.74 4.73 -2.86
CA LEU A 174 -3.42 4.60 -3.47
C LEU A 174 -2.33 5.25 -2.62
N SER A 175 -1.20 4.58 -2.49
CA SER A 175 0.01 5.03 -1.81
C SER A 175 1.26 4.70 -2.64
N GLY A 176 2.41 5.19 -2.20
CA GLY A 176 3.67 5.01 -2.91
C GLY A 176 3.63 5.64 -4.30
N PHE A 177 4.29 5.03 -5.25
CA PHE A 177 4.31 5.52 -6.64
C PHE A 177 2.92 5.53 -7.30
N ALA A 178 1.97 4.70 -6.84
CA ALA A 178 0.61 4.74 -7.38
C ALA A 178 -0.08 6.10 -7.14
N GLY A 179 0.25 6.79 -6.05
CA GLY A 179 -0.24 8.15 -5.81
C GLY A 179 0.39 9.21 -6.72
N MET A 180 1.46 8.89 -7.43
CA MET A 180 2.25 9.82 -8.25
C MET A 180 2.06 9.62 -9.77
N ILE A 181 1.49 8.49 -10.20
CA ILE A 181 1.29 8.18 -11.62
C ILE A 181 -0.03 8.81 -12.10
N PRO A 182 0.00 9.75 -13.04
CA PRO A 182 -1.22 10.36 -13.59
C PRO A 182 -2.17 9.30 -14.17
N PHE A 183 -3.47 9.45 -13.92
CA PHE A 183 -4.56 8.60 -14.43
C PHE A 183 -4.56 7.14 -13.96
N ILE A 184 -3.70 6.74 -13.00
CA ILE A 184 -3.69 5.37 -12.47
C ILE A 184 -4.96 5.09 -11.65
N ALA A 185 -5.48 6.08 -10.93
CA ALA A 185 -6.70 5.95 -10.14
C ALA A 185 -7.90 5.66 -11.04
N GLU A 186 -8.07 6.43 -12.09
CA GLU A 186 -9.14 6.25 -13.08
C GLU A 186 -9.05 4.89 -13.78
N TYR A 187 -7.83 4.45 -14.09
CA TYR A 187 -7.60 3.13 -14.67
C TYR A 187 -8.04 2.01 -13.72
N ILE A 188 -7.61 2.06 -12.45
CA ILE A 188 -7.97 1.06 -11.45
C ILE A 188 -9.48 1.07 -11.20
N GLU A 189 -10.09 2.25 -11.09
CA GLU A 189 -11.54 2.39 -10.94
C GLU A 189 -12.29 1.77 -12.12
N ALA A 190 -11.87 2.05 -13.35
CA ALA A 190 -12.47 1.47 -14.55
C ALA A 190 -12.36 -0.07 -14.59
N LYS A 191 -11.24 -0.64 -14.10
CA LYS A 191 -11.01 -2.10 -14.10
C LYS A 191 -11.70 -2.83 -12.95
N THR A 192 -11.84 -2.18 -11.80
CA THR A 192 -12.39 -2.80 -10.58
C THR A 192 -13.85 -2.47 -10.32
N GLY A 193 -14.34 -1.36 -10.89
CA GLY A 193 -15.66 -0.79 -10.58
C GLY A 193 -15.73 -0.19 -9.16
N VAL A 194 -14.60 0.04 -8.51
CA VAL A 194 -14.51 0.57 -7.14
C VAL A 194 -13.86 1.94 -7.17
N SER A 195 -14.50 2.92 -6.53
CA SER A 195 -13.97 4.28 -6.44
C SER A 195 -12.56 4.29 -5.87
N THR A 196 -11.64 4.93 -6.59
CA THR A 196 -10.21 4.91 -6.31
C THR A 196 -9.69 6.32 -6.08
N THR A 197 -9.02 6.54 -4.97
CA THR A 197 -8.52 7.86 -4.54
C THR A 197 -7.07 7.79 -4.10
N GLN A 198 -6.38 8.94 -4.15
CA GLN A 198 -5.06 9.06 -3.54
C GLN A 198 -5.16 9.07 -2.02
N GLY A 199 -4.23 8.41 -1.35
CA GLY A 199 -4.12 8.40 0.09
C GLY A 199 -3.69 9.77 0.65
N ASN A 200 -4.30 10.15 1.77
CA ASN A 200 -3.90 11.33 2.51
C ASN A 200 -3.45 10.92 3.93
N PRO A 201 -2.15 10.78 4.19
CA PRO A 201 -1.64 10.41 5.51
C PRO A 201 -1.71 11.53 6.53
N TRP A 202 -1.99 12.77 6.09
CA TRP A 202 -2.01 13.96 6.97
C TRP A 202 -3.31 14.13 7.76
N GLN A 203 -4.24 13.16 7.71
CA GLN A 203 -5.58 13.27 8.30
C GLN A 203 -5.55 13.64 9.78
N LEU A 204 -4.53 13.20 10.51
CA LEU A 204 -4.37 13.41 11.94
C LEU A 204 -3.19 14.31 12.29
N VAL A 205 -2.45 14.74 11.29
CA VAL A 205 -1.32 15.65 11.48
C VAL A 205 -1.82 17.08 11.40
N ARG A 206 -1.53 17.87 12.44
CA ARG A 206 -1.87 19.31 12.44
C ARG A 206 -0.85 20.04 11.57
N VAL A 207 -1.30 20.53 10.43
CA VAL A 207 -0.50 21.32 9.49
C VAL A 207 -1.22 22.62 9.16
N SER A 208 -0.46 23.70 8.92
CA SER A 208 -1.05 24.95 8.42
C SER A 208 -1.49 24.82 6.96
N PRO A 209 -2.39 25.66 6.45
CA PRO A 209 -2.77 25.66 5.04
C PRO A 209 -1.58 25.78 4.08
N GLU A 210 -0.57 26.57 4.43
CA GLU A 210 0.65 26.74 3.65
C GLU A 210 1.47 25.45 3.62
N GLN A 211 1.62 24.78 4.76
CA GLN A 211 2.29 23.48 4.86
C GLN A 211 1.55 22.41 4.08
N GLN A 212 0.22 22.42 4.10
CA GLN A 212 -0.59 21.46 3.37
C GLN A 212 -0.33 21.52 1.85
N GLN A 213 -0.17 22.71 1.27
CA GLN A 213 0.17 22.87 -0.14
C GLN A 213 1.52 22.24 -0.51
N VAL A 214 2.51 22.33 0.39
CA VAL A 214 3.84 21.75 0.19
C VAL A 214 3.84 20.23 0.40
N LEU A 215 3.06 19.75 1.36
CA LEU A 215 3.03 18.34 1.76
C LEU A 215 2.13 17.47 0.87
N GLN A 216 1.11 18.06 0.24
CA GLN A 216 0.18 17.31 -0.61
C GLN A 216 0.85 16.57 -1.77
N PRO A 217 1.79 17.15 -2.52
CA PRO A 217 2.46 16.44 -3.63
C PRO A 217 3.29 15.23 -3.20
N VAL A 218 3.76 15.21 -1.95
CA VAL A 218 4.60 14.13 -1.40
C VAL A 218 3.85 13.21 -0.43
N ALA A 219 2.54 13.38 -0.30
CA ALA A 219 1.72 12.66 0.68
C ALA A 219 1.92 11.14 0.62
N SER A 220 1.94 10.56 -0.59
CA SER A 220 2.08 9.12 -0.77
C SER A 220 3.44 8.56 -0.32
N GLU A 221 4.49 9.39 -0.26
CA GLU A 221 5.82 8.99 0.20
C GLU A 221 5.91 8.90 1.73
N PHE A 222 5.01 9.57 2.47
CA PHE A 222 5.06 9.68 3.91
C PHE A 222 4.09 8.76 4.66
N ALA A 223 3.29 7.97 3.97
CA ALA A 223 2.24 7.15 4.59
C ALA A 223 2.78 6.19 5.67
N VAL A 224 3.90 5.51 5.40
CA VAL A 224 4.55 4.61 6.39
C VAL A 224 5.10 5.40 7.57
N ALA A 225 5.83 6.48 7.31
CA ALA A 225 6.45 7.28 8.37
C ALA A 225 5.41 7.91 9.31
N ILE A 226 4.32 8.45 8.76
CA ILE A 226 3.21 9.00 9.53
C ILE A 226 2.53 7.89 10.34
N GLY A 227 2.24 6.75 9.71
CA GLY A 227 1.63 5.63 10.41
C GLY A 227 2.48 5.08 11.57
N LEU A 228 3.81 5.07 11.42
CA LEU A 228 4.72 4.74 12.52
C LEU A 228 4.64 5.77 13.65
N ALA A 229 4.60 7.06 13.30
CA ALA A 229 4.49 8.15 14.28
C ALA A 229 3.14 8.17 15.02
N GLU A 230 2.08 7.65 14.40
CA GLU A 230 0.75 7.51 14.99
C GLU A 230 0.62 6.31 15.95
N ARG A 231 1.61 5.40 15.94
CA ARG A 231 1.62 4.26 16.88
C ARG A 231 1.71 4.77 18.32
N GLY A 232 0.87 4.26 19.19
CA GLY A 232 0.78 4.69 20.58
C GLY A 232 -0.27 5.77 20.83
N ASN A 233 -0.85 6.36 19.81
CA ASN A 233 -2.10 7.10 19.92
C ASN A 233 -3.27 6.10 19.81
N ASP A 234 -3.34 5.16 20.76
CA ASP A 234 -4.43 4.17 20.83
C ASP A 234 -5.77 4.91 20.84
N ARG A 235 -6.59 4.61 19.85
CA ARG A 235 -7.89 5.23 19.58
C ARG A 235 -9.01 4.29 20.01
#